data_6870a5b990c6591818d9ab672833994e
#
_entry.id   6870a5b990c6591818d9ab672833994e
#
_cell.length_a   1.000
_cell.length_b   1.000
_cell.length_c   1.000
_cell.angle_alpha   90.00
_cell.angle_beta   90.00
_cell.angle_gamma   90.00
#
_symmetry.space_group_name_H-M   'P 1'
#
loop_
_entity.id
_entity.type
_entity.pdbx_description
1 polymer ?
#
loop_
_entity_poly.entity_id
_entity_poly.type
_entity_poly.pdbx_seq_one_letter_code
_entity_poly.pdbx_strand_id
1 'polypeptide(L)'
;MHIGSIEIFKYALVAAIAFLVTMLATGRLIPYLRHQQFGQFIREEGPQAHLAKAGTPTMGGVAMAAGVSVALLIGLIMGMAHAGDLLAILLSMFAFGAIGFIDDYNKVAKKQNEGLTPKQKLLLQCAFGAALAVFMMVREGSTVLIPFTGKSVDMGWLYIPFVIFIEVAMSNSVNLTDGLDGLASSVSAIVACTFAVIGMIMTLGGSPAMALAGQAVFGATIGFLMYNKYPAQIFMGDTGSMGLGGVLSAMAIVGHVEWLLPIAGALFVIEALSVIIQVLYFKKTGGKRVFRMAPIHHHFELGGWHETKVVRRFCLFTAICCIIAIASVI
;
A
#
# COMPACT_ATOMS: atom_id res chain seq x y z
N MET A 1 3.38 18.14 -22.99
CA MET A 1 2.20 18.81 -22.41
C MET A 1 2.69 19.70 -21.25
N HIS A 2 2.58 21.01 -21.35
CA HIS A 2 2.92 21.88 -20.20
C HIS A 2 1.77 21.77 -19.18
N ILE A 3 2.03 21.13 -18.03
CA ILE A 3 1.09 21.15 -16.90
C ILE A 3 1.03 22.60 -16.42
N GLY A 4 -0.11 23.25 -16.59
CA GLY A 4 -0.29 24.63 -16.15
C GLY A 4 -0.24 24.74 -14.62
N SER A 5 0.15 25.91 -14.11
CA SER A 5 0.19 26.19 -12.67
C SER A 5 -1.12 25.88 -11.93
N ILE A 6 -2.26 26.05 -12.62
CA ILE A 6 -3.59 25.73 -12.09
C ILE A 6 -3.77 24.23 -11.88
N GLU A 7 -3.28 23.37 -12.79
CA GLU A 7 -3.38 21.91 -12.64
C GLU A 7 -2.52 21.43 -11.47
N ILE A 8 -1.29 21.91 -11.34
CA ILE A 8 -0.41 21.60 -10.20
C ILE A 8 -1.09 21.97 -8.88
N PHE A 9 -1.73 23.14 -8.83
CA PHE A 9 -2.46 23.61 -7.65
C PHE A 9 -3.62 22.66 -7.29
N LYS A 10 -4.39 22.15 -8.27
CA LYS A 10 -5.49 21.21 -8.02
C LYS A 10 -4.99 19.90 -7.39
N TYR A 11 -3.89 19.33 -7.91
CA TYR A 11 -3.28 18.13 -7.33
C TYR A 11 -2.76 18.35 -5.91
N ALA A 12 -2.09 19.47 -5.66
CA ALA A 12 -1.63 19.84 -4.33
C ALA A 12 -2.81 20.03 -3.34
N LEU A 13 -3.90 20.61 -3.79
CA LEU A 13 -5.13 20.77 -3.00
C LEU A 13 -5.71 19.40 -2.60
N VAL A 14 -5.77 18.44 -3.53
CA VAL A 14 -6.25 17.08 -3.26
C VAL A 14 -5.38 16.39 -2.21
N ALA A 15 -4.05 16.51 -2.31
CA ALA A 15 -3.13 15.96 -1.31
C ALA A 15 -3.34 16.62 0.06
N ALA A 16 -3.51 17.94 0.12
CA ALA A 16 -3.77 18.69 1.35
C ALA A 16 -5.10 18.26 2.01
N ILE A 17 -6.14 18.06 1.21
CA ILE A 17 -7.44 17.57 1.71
C ILE A 17 -7.31 16.17 2.28
N ALA A 18 -6.69 15.25 1.55
CA ALA A 18 -6.45 13.89 2.03
C ALA A 18 -5.65 13.87 3.35
N PHE A 19 -4.60 14.69 3.43
CA PHE A 19 -3.81 14.89 4.63
C PHE A 19 -4.66 15.35 5.80
N LEU A 20 -5.41 16.45 5.64
CA LEU A 20 -6.21 17.05 6.72
C LEU A 20 -7.31 16.11 7.19
N VAL A 21 -8.05 15.50 6.25
CA VAL A 21 -9.13 14.56 6.59
C VAL A 21 -8.58 13.37 7.35
N THR A 22 -7.49 12.75 6.86
CA THR A 22 -6.87 11.59 7.52
C THR A 22 -6.33 11.97 8.89
N MET A 23 -5.61 13.09 9.01
CA MET A 23 -5.05 13.56 10.28
C MET A 23 -6.16 13.79 11.32
N LEU A 24 -7.23 14.49 10.96
CA LEU A 24 -8.34 14.78 11.86
C LEU A 24 -9.13 13.52 12.21
N ALA A 25 -9.37 12.64 11.23
CA ALA A 25 -10.06 11.36 11.46
C ALA A 25 -9.23 10.46 12.39
N THR A 26 -7.92 10.34 12.17
CA THR A 26 -7.02 9.55 13.03
C THR A 26 -7.01 10.10 14.46
N GLY A 27 -6.91 11.41 14.65
CA GLY A 27 -6.93 12.03 15.96
C GLY A 27 -8.20 11.75 16.76
N ARG A 28 -9.37 11.64 16.07
CA ARG A 28 -10.65 11.25 16.69
C ARG A 28 -10.78 9.74 16.88
N LEU A 29 -10.19 8.95 16.00
CA LEU A 29 -10.26 7.49 16.03
C LEU A 29 -9.45 6.90 17.20
N ILE A 30 -8.29 7.45 17.54
CA ILE A 30 -7.44 6.96 18.64
C ILE A 30 -8.19 6.84 19.98
N PRO A 31 -8.83 7.88 20.52
CA PRO A 31 -9.55 7.78 21.79
C PRO A 31 -10.73 6.81 21.71
N TYR A 32 -11.43 6.75 20.58
CA TYR A 32 -12.52 5.79 20.36
C TYR A 32 -12.04 4.35 20.43
N LEU A 33 -10.96 4.01 19.71
CA LEU A 33 -10.41 2.66 19.70
C LEU A 33 -9.83 2.26 21.07
N ARG A 34 -9.21 3.19 21.79
CA ARG A 34 -8.75 2.96 23.17
C ARG A 34 -9.90 2.64 24.11
N HIS A 35 -11.01 3.37 24.03
CA HIS A 35 -12.21 3.11 24.84
C HIS A 35 -12.80 1.72 24.55
N GLN A 36 -12.80 1.30 23.28
CA GLN A 36 -13.28 -0.03 22.85
C GLN A 36 -12.28 -1.16 23.12
N GLN A 37 -11.09 -0.87 23.66
CA GLN A 37 -10.01 -1.85 23.87
C GLN A 37 -9.56 -2.56 22.58
N PHE A 38 -9.64 -1.87 21.43
CA PHE A 38 -9.15 -2.33 20.12
C PHE A 38 -7.62 -2.17 20.03
N GLY A 39 -6.89 -2.88 20.92
CA GLY A 39 -5.43 -2.89 20.93
C GLY A 39 -4.86 -4.10 20.22
N GLN A 40 -3.67 -3.94 19.66
CA GLN A 40 -2.99 -5.04 18.98
C GLN A 40 -2.42 -6.04 20.00
N PHE A 41 -2.66 -7.34 19.74
CA PHE A 41 -1.99 -8.43 20.43
C PHE A 41 -0.64 -8.67 19.76
N ILE A 42 0.45 -8.58 20.54
CA ILE A 42 1.81 -8.78 20.02
C ILE A 42 2.19 -10.25 20.17
N ARG A 43 2.79 -10.82 19.12
CA ARG A 43 3.30 -12.19 19.14
C ARG A 43 4.54 -12.27 20.04
N GLU A 44 4.61 -13.27 20.92
CA GLU A 44 5.74 -13.50 21.84
C GLU A 44 7.04 -13.83 21.10
N GLU A 45 6.95 -14.32 19.86
CA GLU A 45 8.09 -14.75 19.02
C GLU A 45 8.84 -13.59 18.36
N GLY A 46 8.34 -12.35 18.48
CA GLY A 46 8.92 -11.14 17.90
C GLY A 46 10.07 -10.55 18.73
N PRO A 47 10.73 -9.49 18.23
CA PRO A 47 11.72 -8.73 19.04
C PRO A 47 11.10 -8.24 20.34
N GLN A 48 11.80 -8.44 21.47
CA GLN A 48 11.28 -8.08 22.81
C GLN A 48 10.90 -6.59 22.92
N ALA A 49 11.57 -5.71 22.17
CA ALA A 49 11.24 -4.28 22.11
C ALA A 49 9.79 -4.02 21.66
N HIS A 50 9.19 -4.93 20.90
CA HIS A 50 7.80 -4.79 20.44
C HIS A 50 6.77 -5.06 21.55
N LEU A 51 7.12 -5.77 22.62
CA LEU A 51 6.21 -5.99 23.75
C LEU A 51 5.76 -4.67 24.42
N ALA A 52 6.59 -3.63 24.37
CA ALA A 52 6.23 -2.29 24.85
C ALA A 52 5.11 -1.62 24.03
N LYS A 53 4.83 -2.11 22.82
CA LYS A 53 3.78 -1.61 21.91
C LYS A 53 2.42 -2.28 22.14
N ALA A 54 2.33 -3.24 23.07
CA ALA A 54 1.07 -3.93 23.39
C ALA A 54 0.00 -2.92 23.83
N GLY A 55 -1.22 -3.08 23.32
CA GLY A 55 -2.33 -2.17 23.62
C GLY A 55 -2.37 -0.91 22.77
N THR A 56 -1.41 -0.66 21.87
CA THR A 56 -1.53 0.41 20.87
C THR A 56 -2.74 0.14 19.98
N PRO A 57 -3.66 1.12 19.79
CA PRO A 57 -4.82 0.96 18.93
C PRO A 57 -4.44 0.51 17.51
N THR A 58 -5.25 -0.37 16.92
CA THR A 58 -5.11 -0.83 15.53
C THR A 58 -6.31 -0.41 14.68
N MET A 59 -6.33 -0.75 13.38
CA MET A 59 -7.39 -0.41 12.40
C MET A 59 -7.38 1.08 11.97
N GLY A 60 -6.23 1.76 12.10
CA GLY A 60 -6.07 3.14 11.63
C GLY A 60 -6.27 3.33 10.12
N GLY A 61 -6.22 2.24 9.36
CA GLY A 61 -6.52 2.22 7.91
C GLY A 61 -7.87 2.81 7.53
N VAL A 62 -8.87 2.74 8.42
CA VAL A 62 -10.19 3.36 8.21
C VAL A 62 -10.07 4.87 8.01
N ALA A 63 -9.21 5.54 8.79
CA ALA A 63 -9.01 6.98 8.65
C ALA A 63 -8.31 7.34 7.32
N MET A 64 -7.36 6.52 6.88
CA MET A 64 -6.71 6.72 5.57
C MET A 64 -7.70 6.52 4.43
N ALA A 65 -8.53 5.46 4.49
CA ALA A 65 -9.57 5.22 3.50
C ALA A 65 -10.56 6.38 3.40
N ALA A 66 -10.97 6.97 4.52
CA ALA A 66 -11.81 8.16 4.53
C ALA A 66 -11.12 9.36 3.85
N GLY A 67 -9.84 9.62 4.17
CA GLY A 67 -9.08 10.71 3.56
C GLY A 67 -8.92 10.57 2.06
N VAL A 68 -8.55 9.38 1.58
CA VAL A 68 -8.43 9.08 0.15
C VAL A 68 -9.78 9.25 -0.54
N SER A 69 -10.87 8.70 0.02
CA SER A 69 -12.20 8.78 -0.58
C SER A 69 -12.72 10.21 -0.74
N VAL A 70 -12.59 11.03 0.30
CA VAL A 70 -13.00 12.44 0.25
C VAL A 70 -12.18 13.21 -0.79
N ALA A 71 -10.87 12.98 -0.83
CA ALA A 71 -9.99 13.67 -1.76
C ALA A 71 -10.28 13.28 -3.22
N LEU A 72 -10.52 11.99 -3.49
CA LEU A 72 -10.88 11.52 -4.84
C LEU A 72 -12.26 12.02 -5.27
N LEU A 73 -13.23 12.08 -4.35
CA LEU A 73 -14.56 12.66 -4.63
C LEU A 73 -14.45 14.13 -5.03
N ILE A 74 -13.64 14.91 -4.31
CA ILE A 74 -13.41 16.32 -4.64
C ILE A 74 -12.72 16.45 -6.00
N GLY A 75 -11.69 15.63 -6.28
CA GLY A 75 -11.05 15.59 -7.59
C GLY A 75 -12.01 15.23 -8.73
N LEU A 76 -12.93 14.30 -8.49
CA LEU A 76 -14.00 13.95 -9.44
C LEU A 76 -14.94 15.15 -9.70
N ILE A 77 -15.38 15.83 -8.64
CA ILE A 77 -16.24 17.03 -8.76
C ILE A 77 -15.51 18.16 -9.52
N MET A 78 -14.19 18.26 -9.35
CA MET A 78 -13.36 19.22 -10.10
C MET A 78 -13.08 18.78 -11.55
N GLY A 79 -13.59 17.63 -11.99
CA GLY A 79 -13.40 17.12 -13.36
C GLY A 79 -11.97 16.67 -13.66
N MET A 80 -11.19 16.26 -12.64
CA MET A 80 -9.76 15.93 -12.80
C MET A 80 -9.51 14.55 -13.37
N ALA A 81 -10.48 13.63 -13.31
CA ALA A 81 -10.33 12.26 -13.81
C ALA A 81 -11.70 11.65 -14.12
N HIS A 82 -11.71 10.55 -14.88
CA HIS A 82 -12.93 9.80 -15.19
C HIS A 82 -13.42 9.01 -13.98
N ALA A 83 -14.74 9.03 -13.76
CA ALA A 83 -15.38 8.36 -12.62
C ALA A 83 -15.09 6.84 -12.58
N GLY A 84 -15.06 6.17 -13.74
CA GLY A 84 -14.82 4.73 -13.81
C GLY A 84 -13.42 4.32 -13.33
N ASP A 85 -12.40 5.13 -13.61
CA ASP A 85 -11.02 4.88 -13.18
C ASP A 85 -10.88 5.06 -11.68
N LEU A 86 -11.46 6.15 -11.16
CA LEU A 86 -11.48 6.41 -9.72
C LEU A 86 -12.28 5.35 -8.96
N LEU A 87 -13.37 4.87 -9.57
CA LEU A 87 -14.17 3.78 -8.99
C LEU A 87 -13.35 2.49 -8.90
N ALA A 88 -12.60 2.12 -9.96
CA ALA A 88 -11.73 0.95 -9.95
C ALA A 88 -10.69 1.03 -8.80
N ILE A 89 -10.05 2.18 -8.66
CA ILE A 89 -9.05 2.44 -7.60
C ILE A 89 -9.67 2.36 -6.21
N LEU A 90 -10.83 3.01 -6.00
CA LEU A 90 -11.54 2.98 -4.71
C LEU A 90 -12.07 1.59 -4.37
N LEU A 91 -12.64 0.87 -5.34
CA LEU A 91 -13.16 -0.48 -5.13
C LEU A 91 -12.04 -1.44 -4.73
N SER A 92 -10.85 -1.35 -5.37
CA SER A 92 -9.69 -2.15 -4.95
C SER A 92 -9.28 -1.80 -3.52
N MET A 93 -9.12 -0.51 -3.18
CA MET A 93 -8.78 -0.09 -1.81
C MET A 93 -9.77 -0.64 -0.79
N PHE A 94 -11.09 -0.52 -1.05
CA PHE A 94 -12.11 -0.98 -0.13
C PHE A 94 -12.22 -2.51 -0.07
N ALA A 95 -12.07 -3.20 -1.20
CA ALA A 95 -12.14 -4.66 -1.25
C ALA A 95 -11.01 -5.29 -0.43
N PHE A 96 -9.76 -4.87 -0.65
CA PHE A 96 -8.62 -5.37 0.10
C PHE A 96 -8.61 -4.85 1.54
N GLY A 97 -9.01 -3.59 1.76
CA GLY A 97 -9.21 -3.03 3.09
C GLY A 97 -10.29 -3.75 3.89
N ALA A 98 -11.39 -4.19 3.27
CA ALA A 98 -12.45 -4.97 3.91
C ALA A 98 -11.97 -6.36 4.33
N ILE A 99 -11.14 -7.03 3.50
CA ILE A 99 -10.51 -8.30 3.90
C ILE A 99 -9.66 -8.08 5.16
N GLY A 100 -8.85 -7.03 5.18
CA GLY A 100 -8.05 -6.66 6.35
C GLY A 100 -8.91 -6.29 7.56
N PHE A 101 -10.00 -5.55 7.34
CA PHE A 101 -10.93 -5.17 8.40
C PHE A 101 -11.58 -6.40 9.07
N ILE A 102 -12.04 -7.35 8.28
CA ILE A 102 -12.62 -8.61 8.80
C ILE A 102 -11.56 -9.39 9.59
N ASP A 103 -10.32 -9.39 9.12
CA ASP A 103 -9.21 -10.04 9.80
C ASP A 103 -8.90 -9.37 11.15
N ASP A 104 -8.71 -8.05 11.17
CA ASP A 104 -8.46 -7.26 12.37
C ASP A 104 -9.62 -7.39 13.37
N TYR A 105 -10.87 -7.26 12.90
CA TYR A 105 -12.06 -7.38 13.71
C TYR A 105 -12.17 -8.77 14.39
N ASN A 106 -11.89 -9.84 13.64
CA ASN A 106 -11.91 -11.19 14.19
C ASN A 106 -10.85 -11.38 15.29
N LYS A 107 -9.64 -10.82 15.10
CA LYS A 107 -8.56 -10.87 16.10
C LYS A 107 -8.98 -10.16 17.39
N VAL A 108 -9.54 -8.96 17.26
CA VAL A 108 -9.96 -8.15 18.42
C VAL A 108 -11.20 -8.76 19.10
N ALA A 109 -12.24 -9.10 18.34
CA ALA A 109 -13.49 -9.64 18.88
C ALA A 109 -13.31 -10.97 19.63
N LYS A 110 -12.41 -11.81 19.12
CA LYS A 110 -12.10 -13.11 19.74
C LYS A 110 -10.96 -13.06 20.75
N LYS A 111 -10.31 -11.88 20.92
CA LYS A 111 -9.13 -11.68 21.79
C LYS A 111 -8.01 -12.70 21.50
N GLN A 112 -7.73 -12.95 20.22
CA GLN A 112 -6.73 -13.92 19.75
C GLN A 112 -5.92 -13.36 18.58
N ASN A 113 -4.79 -14.01 18.25
CA ASN A 113 -3.96 -13.64 17.11
C ASN A 113 -4.45 -14.20 15.75
N GLU A 114 -5.50 -15.02 15.75
CA GLU A 114 -6.01 -15.66 14.55
C GLU A 114 -7.20 -14.88 13.98
N GLY A 115 -7.04 -14.36 12.77
CA GLY A 115 -8.08 -13.70 11.99
C GLY A 115 -8.70 -14.65 10.95
N LEU A 116 -8.70 -14.23 9.68
CA LEU A 116 -9.05 -15.09 8.55
C LEU A 116 -7.94 -16.12 8.29
N THR A 117 -8.33 -17.32 7.86
CA THR A 117 -7.32 -18.29 7.42
C THR A 117 -6.59 -17.78 6.15
N PRO A 118 -5.31 -18.19 5.93
CA PRO A 118 -4.57 -17.80 4.73
C PRO A 118 -5.29 -18.15 3.41
N LYS A 119 -6.01 -19.28 3.39
CA LYS A 119 -6.80 -19.71 2.24
C LYS A 119 -8.01 -18.79 1.98
N GLN A 120 -8.72 -18.36 3.03
CA GLN A 120 -9.84 -17.44 2.91
C GLN A 120 -9.37 -16.07 2.42
N LYS A 121 -8.27 -15.53 2.98
CA LYS A 121 -7.66 -14.27 2.50
C LYS A 121 -7.32 -14.36 1.02
N LEU A 122 -6.59 -15.41 0.62
CA LEU A 122 -6.16 -15.58 -0.77
C LEU A 122 -7.34 -15.72 -1.73
N LEU A 123 -8.38 -16.49 -1.37
CA LEU A 123 -9.57 -16.65 -2.21
C LEU A 123 -10.29 -15.33 -2.45
N LEU A 124 -10.50 -14.53 -1.39
CA LEU A 124 -11.14 -13.23 -1.51
C LEU A 124 -10.29 -12.25 -2.34
N GLN A 125 -8.96 -12.21 -2.11
CA GLN A 125 -8.04 -11.40 -2.89
C GLN A 125 -8.06 -11.76 -4.36
N CYS A 126 -8.03 -13.06 -4.70
CA CYS A 126 -8.12 -13.53 -6.08
C CYS A 126 -9.47 -13.16 -6.72
N ALA A 127 -10.58 -13.27 -6.00
CA ALA A 127 -11.90 -12.92 -6.51
C ALA A 127 -12.01 -11.42 -6.85
N PHE A 128 -11.53 -10.54 -5.96
CA PHE A 128 -11.52 -9.10 -6.23
C PHE A 128 -10.52 -8.72 -7.32
N GLY A 129 -9.31 -9.31 -7.33
CA GLY A 129 -8.34 -9.11 -8.40
C GLY A 129 -8.87 -9.55 -9.78
N ALA A 130 -9.62 -10.66 -9.84
CA ALA A 130 -10.27 -11.12 -11.06
C ALA A 130 -11.36 -10.14 -11.53
N ALA A 131 -12.17 -9.62 -10.61
CA ALA A 131 -13.20 -8.64 -10.94
C ALA A 131 -12.60 -7.36 -11.52
N LEU A 132 -11.52 -6.83 -10.88
CA LEU A 132 -10.80 -5.67 -11.40
C LEU A 132 -10.17 -5.96 -12.77
N ALA A 133 -9.52 -7.11 -12.94
CA ALA A 133 -8.89 -7.51 -14.20
C ALA A 133 -9.90 -7.53 -15.36
N VAL A 134 -11.06 -8.14 -15.14
CA VAL A 134 -12.13 -8.19 -16.14
C VAL A 134 -12.68 -6.80 -16.43
N PHE A 135 -12.92 -5.99 -15.40
CA PHE A 135 -13.38 -4.62 -15.55
C PHE A 135 -12.42 -3.79 -16.41
N MET A 136 -11.13 -3.84 -16.10
CA MET A 136 -10.11 -3.08 -16.83
C MET A 136 -9.92 -3.60 -18.26
N MET A 137 -9.89 -4.93 -18.43
CA MET A 137 -9.74 -5.55 -19.76
C MET A 137 -10.87 -5.18 -20.70
N VAL A 138 -12.12 -5.15 -20.22
CA VAL A 138 -13.30 -4.79 -21.04
C VAL A 138 -13.31 -3.29 -21.36
N ARG A 139 -12.85 -2.46 -20.43
CA ARG A 139 -12.92 -1.00 -20.55
C ARG A 139 -11.74 -0.40 -21.31
N GLU A 140 -10.51 -0.80 -20.96
CA GLU A 140 -9.26 -0.17 -21.41
C GLU A 140 -8.37 -1.12 -22.23
N GLY A 141 -8.72 -2.43 -22.26
CA GLY A 141 -7.91 -3.45 -22.92
C GLY A 141 -6.88 -4.10 -21.99
N SER A 142 -5.89 -4.76 -22.61
CA SER A 142 -4.88 -5.58 -21.90
C SER A 142 -3.45 -5.15 -22.19
N THR A 143 -3.27 -3.88 -22.60
CA THR A 143 -1.97 -3.33 -22.96
C THR A 143 -1.22 -2.85 -21.72
N VAL A 144 0.04 -3.25 -21.57
CA VAL A 144 0.91 -2.92 -20.43
C VAL A 144 2.19 -2.29 -20.94
N LEU A 145 2.63 -1.18 -20.32
CA LEU A 145 3.88 -0.49 -20.64
C LEU A 145 5.09 -1.29 -20.15
N ILE A 146 6.10 -1.45 -20.99
CA ILE A 146 7.38 -2.03 -20.62
C ILE A 146 8.35 -0.89 -20.26
N PRO A 147 8.81 -0.79 -19.00
CA PRO A 147 9.73 0.24 -18.57
C PRO A 147 11.01 0.27 -19.42
N PHE A 148 11.62 1.45 -19.58
CA PHE A 148 12.86 1.71 -20.34
C PHE A 148 12.76 1.49 -21.85
N THR A 149 11.64 1.04 -22.41
CA THR A 149 11.53 0.74 -23.84
C THR A 149 10.65 1.71 -24.61
N GLY A 150 9.77 2.41 -23.88
CA GLY A 150 8.70 3.22 -24.49
C GLY A 150 7.68 2.41 -25.28
N LYS A 151 7.70 1.06 -25.15
CA LYS A 151 6.78 0.16 -25.85
C LYS A 151 5.74 -0.43 -24.91
N SER A 152 4.58 -0.72 -25.45
CA SER A 152 3.52 -1.45 -24.75
C SER A 152 3.30 -2.80 -25.39
N VAL A 153 2.92 -3.78 -24.57
CA VAL A 153 2.61 -5.15 -25.00
C VAL A 153 1.16 -5.46 -24.65
N ASP A 154 0.41 -5.94 -25.63
CA ASP A 154 -0.92 -6.48 -25.39
C ASP A 154 -0.81 -7.91 -24.84
N MET A 155 -1.28 -8.10 -23.60
CA MET A 155 -1.21 -9.38 -22.90
C MET A 155 -2.39 -10.31 -23.25
N GLY A 156 -3.43 -9.79 -23.89
CA GLY A 156 -4.65 -10.57 -24.17
C GLY A 156 -5.21 -11.20 -22.88
N TRP A 157 -5.60 -12.47 -22.95
CA TRP A 157 -6.17 -13.20 -21.80
C TRP A 157 -5.20 -13.39 -20.62
N LEU A 158 -3.88 -13.30 -20.85
CA LEU A 158 -2.87 -13.37 -19.77
C LEU A 158 -2.93 -12.17 -18.84
N TYR A 159 -3.59 -11.08 -19.24
CA TYR A 159 -3.80 -9.91 -18.40
C TYR A 159 -4.58 -10.25 -17.12
N ILE A 160 -5.58 -11.13 -17.20
CA ILE A 160 -6.40 -11.49 -16.04
C ILE A 160 -5.55 -12.13 -14.90
N PRO A 161 -4.84 -13.25 -15.14
CA PRO A 161 -4.00 -13.83 -14.09
C PRO A 161 -2.85 -12.90 -13.66
N PHE A 162 -2.37 -12.03 -14.55
CA PHE A 162 -1.33 -11.04 -14.24
C PHE A 162 -1.83 -9.99 -13.25
N VAL A 163 -3.01 -9.40 -13.47
CA VAL A 163 -3.63 -8.43 -12.55
C VAL A 163 -3.94 -9.08 -11.20
N ILE A 164 -4.50 -10.30 -11.20
CA ILE A 164 -4.75 -11.05 -9.96
C ILE A 164 -3.43 -11.21 -9.17
N PHE A 165 -2.36 -11.60 -9.84
CA PHE A 165 -1.05 -11.76 -9.21
C PHE A 165 -0.56 -10.44 -8.60
N ILE A 166 -0.66 -9.33 -9.33
CA ILE A 166 -0.21 -8.00 -8.87
C ILE A 166 -1.00 -7.55 -7.64
N GLU A 167 -2.33 -7.63 -7.68
CA GLU A 167 -3.19 -7.26 -6.57
C GLU A 167 -2.89 -8.08 -5.31
N VAL A 168 -2.81 -9.41 -5.45
CA VAL A 168 -2.48 -10.30 -4.34
C VAL A 168 -1.06 -10.04 -3.81
N ALA A 169 -0.08 -9.92 -4.71
CA ALA A 169 1.31 -9.70 -4.33
C ALA A 169 1.47 -8.37 -3.59
N MET A 170 0.92 -7.26 -4.13
CA MET A 170 1.04 -5.94 -3.51
C MET A 170 0.32 -5.87 -2.15
N SER A 171 -0.92 -6.36 -2.08
CA SER A 171 -1.66 -6.35 -0.82
C SER A 171 -0.91 -7.08 0.30
N ASN A 172 -0.39 -8.27 0.02
CA ASN A 172 0.34 -9.04 1.02
C ASN A 172 1.74 -8.45 1.31
N SER A 173 2.43 -7.89 0.31
CA SER A 173 3.76 -7.30 0.49
C SER A 173 3.71 -6.03 1.34
N VAL A 174 2.72 -5.16 1.14
CA VAL A 174 2.51 -3.98 1.99
C VAL A 174 2.14 -4.41 3.41
N ASN A 175 1.30 -5.44 3.57
CA ASN A 175 0.95 -5.98 4.87
C ASN A 175 2.18 -6.56 5.61
N LEU A 176 3.07 -7.28 4.92
CA LEU A 176 4.33 -7.77 5.49
C LEU A 176 5.30 -6.63 5.85
N THR A 177 5.21 -5.49 5.19
CA THR A 177 6.06 -4.31 5.45
C THR A 177 5.58 -3.52 6.68
N ASP A 178 4.33 -3.72 7.14
CA ASP A 178 3.75 -3.03 8.30
C ASP A 178 4.20 -3.65 9.63
N GLY A 179 5.52 -3.85 9.80
CA GLY A 179 6.10 -4.43 11.01
C GLY A 179 6.81 -3.43 11.92
N LEU A 180 7.11 -2.21 11.43
CA LEU A 180 7.76 -1.14 12.20
C LEU A 180 6.96 0.15 12.14
N ASP A 181 7.06 0.96 13.22
CA ASP A 181 6.36 2.24 13.33
C ASP A 181 6.68 3.15 12.14
N GLY A 182 5.66 3.46 11.35
CA GLY A 182 5.75 4.34 10.19
C GLY A 182 6.43 3.74 8.95
N LEU A 183 6.87 2.49 8.94
CA LEU A 183 7.57 1.91 7.79
C LEU A 183 6.65 1.82 6.57
N ALA A 184 5.55 1.07 6.68
CA ALA A 184 4.61 0.89 5.58
C ALA A 184 4.00 2.22 5.11
N SER A 185 3.64 3.12 6.05
CA SER A 185 3.11 4.44 5.73
C SER A 185 4.12 5.29 4.95
N SER A 186 5.39 5.34 5.40
CA SER A 186 6.42 6.16 4.74
C SER A 186 6.76 5.65 3.34
N VAL A 187 6.93 4.34 3.20
CA VAL A 187 7.23 3.71 1.90
C VAL A 187 6.07 3.89 0.94
N SER A 188 4.83 3.66 1.39
CA SER A 188 3.63 3.88 0.57
C SER A 188 3.47 5.33 0.14
N ALA A 189 3.81 6.30 1.00
CA ALA A 189 3.79 7.71 0.65
C ALA A 189 4.77 8.02 -0.50
N ILE A 190 6.01 7.51 -0.43
CA ILE A 190 7.02 7.73 -1.48
C ILE A 190 6.57 7.11 -2.80
N VAL A 191 6.08 5.88 -2.76
CA VAL A 191 5.59 5.16 -3.95
C VAL A 191 4.37 5.87 -4.55
N ALA A 192 3.39 6.27 -3.74
CA ALA A 192 2.20 6.98 -4.20
C ALA A 192 2.53 8.33 -4.85
N CYS A 193 3.45 9.10 -4.24
CA CYS A 193 3.96 10.34 -4.83
C CYS A 193 4.62 10.09 -6.20
N THR A 194 5.36 8.99 -6.32
CA THR A 194 6.01 8.60 -7.58
C THR A 194 4.98 8.29 -8.66
N PHE A 195 3.96 7.50 -8.36
CA PHE A 195 2.87 7.23 -9.30
C PHE A 195 2.08 8.50 -9.66
N ALA A 196 1.91 9.43 -8.70
CA ALA A 196 1.33 10.73 -8.98
C ALA A 196 2.16 11.51 -10.02
N VAL A 197 3.48 11.58 -9.82
CA VAL A 197 4.39 12.26 -10.76
C VAL A 197 4.37 11.57 -12.12
N ILE A 198 4.47 10.24 -12.17
CA ILE A 198 4.42 9.47 -13.42
C ILE A 198 3.11 9.73 -14.16
N GLY A 199 1.96 9.72 -13.47
CA GLY A 199 0.66 9.99 -14.07
C GLY A 199 0.53 11.39 -14.67
N MET A 200 1.30 12.38 -14.13
CA MET A 200 1.33 13.74 -14.65
C MET A 200 2.26 13.90 -15.86
N ILE A 201 3.40 13.18 -15.91
CA ILE A 201 4.48 13.46 -16.87
C ILE A 201 4.53 12.48 -18.05
N MET A 202 3.82 11.34 -17.99
CA MET A 202 3.86 10.37 -19.09
C MET A 202 3.48 10.99 -20.42
N THR A 203 4.40 10.94 -21.37
CA THR A 203 4.24 11.50 -22.72
C THR A 203 3.30 10.67 -23.61
N LEU A 204 3.10 9.39 -23.28
CA LEU A 204 2.26 8.42 -24.03
C LEU A 204 0.83 8.33 -23.51
N GLY A 205 0.29 9.43 -22.98
CA GLY A 205 -1.07 9.46 -22.46
C GLY A 205 -1.13 9.23 -20.96
N GLY A 206 -0.63 10.19 -20.17
CA GLY A 206 -0.67 10.12 -18.71
C GLY A 206 -2.05 9.78 -18.16
N SER A 207 -2.11 9.09 -17.02
CA SER A 207 -3.35 8.75 -16.36
C SER A 207 -3.70 9.80 -15.30
N PRO A 208 -4.67 10.70 -15.58
CA PRO A 208 -5.12 11.68 -14.58
C PRO A 208 -5.66 11.02 -13.31
N ALA A 209 -6.28 9.83 -13.46
CA ALA A 209 -6.79 9.08 -12.32
C ALA A 209 -5.67 8.54 -11.44
N MET A 210 -4.60 8.00 -12.03
CA MET A 210 -3.41 7.57 -11.31
C MET A 210 -2.73 8.75 -10.62
N ALA A 211 -2.59 9.89 -11.30
CA ALA A 211 -2.02 11.12 -10.72
C ALA A 211 -2.83 11.59 -9.51
N LEU A 212 -4.14 11.66 -9.66
CA LEU A 212 -5.06 12.10 -8.62
C LEU A 212 -5.04 11.15 -7.41
N ALA A 213 -5.13 9.85 -7.66
CA ALA A 213 -5.10 8.84 -6.60
C ALA A 213 -3.74 8.82 -5.88
N GLY A 214 -2.64 8.95 -6.61
CA GLY A 214 -1.30 9.06 -6.03
C GLY A 214 -1.17 10.23 -5.07
N GLN A 215 -1.71 11.41 -5.42
CA GLN A 215 -1.73 12.58 -4.53
C GLN A 215 -2.64 12.36 -3.31
N ALA A 216 -3.81 11.74 -3.50
CA ALA A 216 -4.72 11.42 -2.40
C ALA A 216 -4.10 10.42 -1.41
N VAL A 217 -3.49 9.35 -1.91
CA VAL A 217 -2.80 8.35 -1.07
C VAL A 217 -1.58 8.94 -0.38
N PHE A 218 -0.78 9.75 -1.09
CA PHE A 218 0.34 10.49 -0.50
C PHE A 218 -0.12 11.37 0.67
N GLY A 219 -1.12 12.22 0.45
CA GLY A 219 -1.66 13.08 1.49
C GLY A 219 -2.20 12.29 2.68
N ALA A 220 -3.00 11.24 2.44
CA ALA A 220 -3.56 10.41 3.49
C ALA A 220 -2.48 9.68 4.31
N THR A 221 -1.48 9.11 3.68
CA THR A 221 -0.39 8.42 4.39
C THR A 221 0.47 9.37 5.20
N ILE A 222 0.75 10.58 4.71
CA ILE A 222 1.45 11.62 5.50
C ILE A 222 0.59 12.09 6.68
N GLY A 223 -0.72 12.26 6.49
CA GLY A 223 -1.65 12.61 7.58
C GLY A 223 -1.70 11.52 8.66
N PHE A 224 -1.68 10.25 8.27
CA PHE A 224 -1.61 9.12 9.18
C PHE A 224 -0.26 9.02 9.92
N LEU A 225 0.86 9.30 9.23
CA LEU A 225 2.20 9.32 9.81
C LEU A 225 2.37 10.30 10.98
N MET A 226 1.53 11.33 11.10
CA MET A 226 1.55 12.23 12.27
C MET A 226 1.36 11.47 13.58
N TYR A 227 0.66 10.32 13.54
CA TYR A 227 0.37 9.47 14.69
C TYR A 227 1.03 8.09 14.62
N ASN A 228 1.41 7.63 13.43
CA ASN A 228 1.98 6.29 13.23
C ASN A 228 3.51 6.26 13.26
N LYS A 229 4.21 7.41 13.14
CA LYS A 229 5.68 7.47 13.29
C LYS A 229 6.11 7.08 14.70
N TYR A 230 7.33 6.57 14.83
CA TYR A 230 7.90 6.16 16.11
C TYR A 230 7.98 7.31 17.16
N PRO A 231 7.52 7.10 18.40
CA PRO A 231 6.72 5.96 18.86
C PRO A 231 5.26 6.06 18.39
N ALA A 232 4.73 4.99 17.79
CA ALA A 232 3.40 5.01 17.20
C ALA A 232 2.28 5.09 18.25
N GLN A 233 1.29 5.94 17.99
CA GLN A 233 0.09 6.10 18.81
C GLN A 233 -1.08 5.25 18.28
N ILE A 234 -0.99 4.78 17.03
CA ILE A 234 -1.96 3.94 16.33
C ILE A 234 -1.26 3.14 15.23
N PHE A 235 -1.67 1.90 15.01
CA PHE A 235 -1.28 1.08 13.88
C PHE A 235 -2.35 1.09 12.80
N MET A 236 -1.93 0.94 11.52
CA MET A 236 -2.88 0.90 10.41
C MET A 236 -3.70 -0.40 10.39
N GLY A 237 -3.12 -1.49 10.90
CA GLY A 237 -3.71 -2.83 10.88
C GLY A 237 -3.73 -3.46 9.49
N ASP A 238 -4.23 -4.69 9.41
CA ASP A 238 -4.46 -5.36 8.13
C ASP A 238 -5.45 -4.55 7.26
N THR A 239 -6.39 -3.85 7.89
CA THR A 239 -7.31 -2.90 7.26
C THR A 239 -6.57 -1.87 6.40
N GLY A 240 -5.56 -1.24 6.97
CA GLY A 240 -4.80 -0.18 6.29
C GLY A 240 -3.78 -0.74 5.32
N SER A 241 -2.97 -1.70 5.74
CA SER A 241 -1.87 -2.22 4.93
C SER A 241 -2.36 -2.97 3.69
N MET A 242 -3.40 -3.80 3.81
CA MET A 242 -3.99 -4.48 2.66
C MET A 242 -4.70 -3.48 1.72
N GLY A 243 -5.44 -2.52 2.29
CA GLY A 243 -6.07 -1.45 1.50
C GLY A 243 -5.07 -0.57 0.76
N LEU A 244 -3.92 -0.23 1.39
CA LEU A 244 -2.82 0.47 0.72
C LEU A 244 -2.21 -0.37 -0.42
N GLY A 245 -2.01 -1.66 -0.20
CA GLY A 245 -1.54 -2.55 -1.27
C GLY A 245 -2.51 -2.57 -2.46
N GLY A 246 -3.82 -2.70 -2.21
CA GLY A 246 -4.86 -2.66 -3.23
C GLY A 246 -4.91 -1.33 -3.99
N VAL A 247 -4.85 -0.18 -3.31
CA VAL A 247 -4.89 1.12 -4.00
C VAL A 247 -3.62 1.37 -4.81
N LEU A 248 -2.43 0.97 -4.32
CA LEU A 248 -1.17 1.13 -5.04
C LEU A 248 -1.13 0.27 -6.31
N SER A 249 -1.60 -0.99 -6.24
CA SER A 249 -1.70 -1.85 -7.41
C SER A 249 -2.75 -1.34 -8.41
N ALA A 250 -3.94 -0.94 -7.95
CA ALA A 250 -4.99 -0.41 -8.81
C ALA A 250 -4.56 0.88 -9.54
N MET A 251 -3.78 1.75 -8.89
CA MET A 251 -3.21 2.92 -9.56
C MET A 251 -2.32 2.53 -10.75
N ALA A 252 -1.46 1.53 -10.57
CA ALA A 252 -0.59 1.06 -11.64
C ALA A 252 -1.37 0.37 -12.77
N ILE A 253 -2.41 -0.39 -12.42
CA ILE A 253 -3.29 -1.08 -13.37
C ILE A 253 -4.08 -0.07 -14.20
N VAL A 254 -4.69 0.95 -13.57
CA VAL A 254 -5.41 2.04 -14.26
C VAL A 254 -4.46 2.91 -15.11
N GLY A 255 -3.20 3.00 -14.72
CA GLY A 255 -2.16 3.69 -15.49
C GLY A 255 -1.49 2.84 -16.57
N HIS A 256 -1.81 1.54 -16.68
CA HIS A 256 -1.14 0.57 -17.56
C HIS A 256 0.38 0.49 -17.36
N VAL A 257 0.84 0.69 -16.12
CA VAL A 257 2.25 0.76 -15.72
C VAL A 257 2.59 -0.27 -14.63
N GLU A 258 1.97 -1.41 -14.67
CA GLU A 258 2.06 -2.46 -13.65
C GLU A 258 3.50 -2.91 -13.41
N TRP A 259 4.34 -2.95 -14.47
CA TRP A 259 5.76 -3.29 -14.35
C TRP A 259 6.60 -2.26 -13.58
N LEU A 260 6.05 -1.08 -13.30
CA LEU A 260 6.73 -0.11 -12.43
C LEU A 260 6.60 -0.46 -10.94
N LEU A 261 5.59 -1.27 -10.56
CA LEU A 261 5.41 -1.69 -9.16
C LEU A 261 6.63 -2.41 -8.58
N PRO A 262 7.23 -3.42 -9.25
CA PRO A 262 8.43 -4.05 -8.72
C PRO A 262 9.66 -3.13 -8.72
N ILE A 263 9.66 -2.03 -9.45
CA ILE A 263 10.75 -1.04 -9.45
C ILE A 263 10.51 -0.02 -8.34
N ALA A 264 9.41 0.74 -8.39
CA ALA A 264 9.09 1.76 -7.39
C ALA A 264 8.83 1.14 -6.00
N GLY A 265 8.14 0.00 -5.97
CA GLY A 265 7.82 -0.78 -4.77
C GLY A 265 8.83 -1.88 -4.45
N ALA A 266 10.09 -1.76 -4.90
CA ALA A 266 11.11 -2.79 -4.72
C ALA A 266 11.28 -3.22 -3.26
N LEU A 267 11.09 -2.31 -2.31
CA LEU A 267 11.14 -2.65 -0.90
C LEU A 267 10.03 -3.64 -0.51
N PHE A 268 8.80 -3.43 -0.96
CA PHE A 268 7.70 -4.37 -0.72
C PHE A 268 8.01 -5.76 -1.27
N VAL A 269 8.60 -5.80 -2.47
CA VAL A 269 9.03 -7.07 -3.09
C VAL A 269 10.11 -7.75 -2.26
N ILE A 270 11.11 -7.02 -1.78
CA ILE A 270 12.20 -7.56 -0.94
C ILE A 270 11.66 -8.08 0.39
N GLU A 271 10.74 -7.37 1.03
CA GLU A 271 10.08 -7.82 2.27
C GLU A 271 9.37 -9.16 2.06
N ALA A 272 8.54 -9.26 1.02
CA ALA A 272 7.82 -10.50 0.70
C ALA A 272 8.76 -11.65 0.29
N LEU A 273 9.74 -11.37 -0.58
CA LEU A 273 10.72 -12.39 -0.99
C LEU A 273 11.55 -12.90 0.18
N SER A 274 11.90 -12.04 1.13
CA SER A 274 12.64 -12.46 2.33
C SER A 274 11.87 -13.51 3.14
N VAL A 275 10.54 -13.37 3.24
CA VAL A 275 9.67 -14.35 3.90
C VAL A 275 9.59 -15.65 3.10
N ILE A 276 9.37 -15.54 1.79
CA ILE A 276 9.30 -16.72 0.91
C ILE A 276 10.60 -17.53 0.97
N ILE A 277 11.74 -16.87 0.82
CA ILE A 277 13.08 -17.50 0.88
C ILE A 277 13.28 -18.16 2.24
N GLN A 278 12.98 -17.44 3.33
CA GLN A 278 13.12 -17.96 4.69
C GLN A 278 12.30 -19.22 4.91
N VAL A 279 11.01 -19.19 4.54
CA VAL A 279 10.10 -20.32 4.74
C VAL A 279 10.51 -21.54 3.90
N LEU A 280 10.85 -21.34 2.63
CA LEU A 280 11.26 -22.41 1.74
C LEU A 280 12.58 -23.05 2.22
N TYR A 281 13.57 -22.23 2.58
CA TYR A 281 14.85 -22.72 3.09
C TYR A 281 14.69 -23.44 4.43
N PHE A 282 13.90 -22.89 5.36
CA PHE A 282 13.65 -23.50 6.66
C PHE A 282 13.02 -24.89 6.51
N LYS A 283 12.00 -25.02 5.65
CA LYS A 283 11.36 -26.32 5.36
C LYS A 283 12.31 -27.31 4.70
N LYS A 284 13.11 -26.86 3.72
CA LYS A 284 14.03 -27.72 2.98
C LYS A 284 15.21 -28.22 3.83
N THR A 285 15.65 -27.43 4.80
CA THR A 285 16.85 -27.72 5.61
C THR A 285 16.56 -28.26 7.00
N GLY A 286 15.30 -28.52 7.34
CA GLY A 286 14.90 -29.01 8.64
C GLY A 286 15.16 -28.01 9.79
N GLY A 287 14.96 -26.71 9.56
CA GLY A 287 14.98 -25.68 10.61
C GLY A 287 16.10 -24.65 10.53
N LYS A 288 16.98 -24.69 9.51
CA LYS A 288 18.00 -23.64 9.33
C LYS A 288 17.39 -22.36 8.78
N ARG A 289 17.96 -21.21 9.16
CA ARG A 289 17.52 -19.89 8.75
C ARG A 289 18.53 -19.23 7.82
N VAL A 290 18.05 -18.54 6.77
CA VAL A 290 18.86 -17.65 5.91
C VAL A 290 19.04 -16.30 6.59
N PHE A 291 17.93 -15.71 7.01
CA PHE A 291 17.90 -14.44 7.75
C PHE A 291 17.73 -14.72 9.25
N ARG A 292 18.22 -13.81 10.11
CA ARG A 292 17.98 -13.89 11.56
C ARG A 292 16.47 -14.00 11.87
N MET A 293 15.68 -13.19 11.14
CA MET A 293 14.21 -13.21 11.13
C MET A 293 13.74 -12.66 9.79
N ALA A 294 12.55 -13.03 9.33
CA ALA A 294 11.83 -12.46 8.20
C ALA A 294 10.45 -11.97 8.68
N PRO A 295 9.89 -10.88 8.12
CA PRO A 295 10.43 -10.09 6.99
C PRO A 295 11.79 -9.41 7.27
N ILE A 296 12.45 -8.88 6.20
CA ILE A 296 13.86 -8.46 6.26
C ILE A 296 14.13 -7.31 7.24
N HIS A 297 13.16 -6.44 7.52
CA HIS A 297 13.33 -5.37 8.51
C HIS A 297 13.71 -5.93 9.90
N HIS A 298 13.13 -7.06 10.33
CA HIS A 298 13.49 -7.72 11.59
C HIS A 298 14.92 -8.29 11.60
N HIS A 299 15.47 -8.67 10.43
CA HIS A 299 16.86 -9.07 10.33
C HIS A 299 17.80 -7.96 10.75
N PHE A 300 17.51 -6.72 10.36
CA PHE A 300 18.31 -5.55 10.72
C PHE A 300 18.11 -5.14 12.19
N GLU A 301 16.89 -5.23 12.73
CA GLU A 301 16.64 -4.99 14.16
C GLU A 301 17.42 -5.97 15.04
N LEU A 302 17.34 -7.27 14.75
CA LEU A 302 18.13 -8.31 15.44
C LEU A 302 19.63 -8.20 15.14
N GLY A 303 20.02 -7.41 14.14
CA GLY A 303 21.39 -6.98 13.87
C GLY A 303 21.85 -5.79 14.71
N GLY A 304 20.99 -5.26 15.61
CA GLY A 304 21.29 -4.13 16.48
C GLY A 304 20.95 -2.75 15.91
N TRP A 305 20.19 -2.68 14.80
CA TRP A 305 19.70 -1.39 14.33
C TRP A 305 18.43 -0.99 15.07
N HIS A 306 18.38 0.26 15.50
CA HIS A 306 17.15 0.83 16.03
C HIS A 306 16.10 0.95 14.88
N GLU A 307 14.81 0.71 15.16
CA GLU A 307 13.76 0.73 14.14
C GLU A 307 13.71 2.01 13.31
N THR A 308 13.90 3.18 13.91
CA THR A 308 13.95 4.46 13.17
C THR A 308 15.12 4.53 12.17
N LYS A 309 16.22 3.82 12.42
CA LYS A 309 17.33 3.70 11.48
C LYS A 309 16.95 2.81 10.32
N VAL A 310 16.27 1.68 10.58
CA VAL A 310 15.76 0.77 9.54
C VAL A 310 14.79 1.53 8.63
N VAL A 311 13.76 2.17 9.20
CA VAL A 311 12.77 2.95 8.46
C VAL A 311 13.42 3.99 7.57
N ARG A 312 14.36 4.79 8.10
CA ARG A 312 15.06 5.84 7.35
C ARG A 312 15.85 5.28 6.16
N ARG A 313 16.57 4.16 6.37
CA ARG A 313 17.35 3.52 5.29
C ARG A 313 16.46 2.91 4.23
N PHE A 314 15.35 2.31 4.62
CA PHE A 314 14.38 1.73 3.70
C PHE A 314 13.65 2.80 2.88
N CYS A 315 13.28 3.93 3.51
CA CYS A 315 12.74 5.09 2.77
C CYS A 315 13.75 5.64 1.74
N LEU A 316 15.04 5.75 2.10
CA LEU A 316 16.07 6.19 1.16
C LEU A 316 16.22 5.21 -0.02
N PHE A 317 16.24 3.91 0.25
CA PHE A 317 16.27 2.88 -0.79
C PHE A 317 15.04 3.00 -1.71
N THR A 318 13.84 3.12 -1.13
CA THR A 318 12.60 3.30 -1.89
C THR A 318 12.65 4.55 -2.76
N ALA A 319 13.15 5.68 -2.22
CA ALA A 319 13.28 6.92 -2.99
C ALA A 319 14.20 6.77 -4.22
N ILE A 320 15.32 6.04 -4.07
CA ILE A 320 16.22 5.74 -5.19
C ILE A 320 15.50 4.88 -6.24
N CYS A 321 14.80 3.83 -5.84
CA CYS A 321 14.02 2.98 -6.74
C CYS A 321 12.92 3.79 -7.48
N CYS A 322 12.28 4.71 -6.78
CA CYS A 322 11.27 5.61 -7.34
C CYS A 322 11.85 6.57 -8.39
N ILE A 323 13.05 7.11 -8.17
CA ILE A 323 13.75 7.92 -9.18
C ILE A 323 14.03 7.07 -10.43
N ILE A 324 14.46 5.82 -10.27
CA ILE A 324 14.67 4.88 -11.39
C ILE A 324 13.35 4.61 -12.12
N ALA A 325 12.25 4.42 -11.40
CA ALA A 325 10.93 4.20 -12.00
C ALA A 325 10.48 5.42 -12.82
N ILE A 326 10.65 6.64 -12.32
CA ILE A 326 10.36 7.87 -13.07
C ILE A 326 11.24 7.95 -14.33
N ALA A 327 12.54 7.71 -14.20
CA ALA A 327 13.47 7.76 -15.35
C ALA A 327 13.17 6.70 -16.41
N SER A 328 12.46 5.61 -16.06
CA SER A 328 12.13 4.53 -16.99
C SER A 328 10.96 4.83 -17.92
N VAL A 329 10.22 5.93 -17.69
CA VAL A 329 9.02 6.32 -18.45
C VAL A 329 9.15 7.70 -19.14
N ILE A 330 10.27 8.38 -18.94
CA ILE A 330 10.64 9.62 -19.64
C ILE A 330 11.42 9.26 -20.91
#